data_56e470b6b6694ab06eb841993af2c8b5
#
_entry.id   56e470b6b6694ab06eb841993af2c8b5
#
_cell.length_a   1.000
_cell.length_b   1.000
_cell.length_c   1.000
_cell.angle_alpha   90.00
_cell.angle_beta   90.00
_cell.angle_gamma   90.00
#
_symmetry.space_group_name_H-M   'P 1'
#
loop_
_entity.id
_entity.type
_entity.pdbx_description
1 polymer ?
#
loop_
_entity_poly.entity_id
_entity_poly.type
_entity_poly.pdbx_seq_one_letter_code
_entity_poly.pdbx_strand_id
1 'polypeptide(L)'
;TENSILQSACKIKPLIEKLKEQQLHSCAIVDEGTMYGTIKFYQECNKNNIKPVIGLKVKYHYNDKTNNLVLLAINNFGYQNLMKISSRLQLTNNNIDFEYLQKTTMGLIAILPYEESIVQKYLERNDAKNAIQTLELLKEIYSDFYIGLGIKSITNSNFIDNYFKLLKNYNYQFVALPKVSFINESDYDAYTTLKAIKNNGVLVEGIENDKNNYLHDVKSVETIYYNHYDMLENTTKIANMCNVQIEFGKYQLPLYESGLDSFAYLKELCSIGLEKRMQNFEYSYDKRKYYDRLNYELNVINEMGFSDYFLIVYDYVKYAKKNNIFVGPGRGSAPASLVAYSLGITEIDPLYYNLLFERFLNKERLSMPDIDIDFPDDRRDEVIRYVGKKYGKNRVAHILTFGTFKIRQAINDCARVFKLNDVKTKEIYKHLQAVNTYKVYDNPSLKTLIEASSDLQLLMNNYEDINKVLTIACKIQDIPRNISTHAAGIVITKFDLVNYTPLDEGLDEIYQTQYEAKDLEALGLLKMDFLGLKN
;
A
#
# COMPACT_ATOMS: atom_id res chain seq x y z
N THR A 1 -5.42 7.54 -7.26
CA THR A 1 -5.00 6.37 -8.06
C THR A 1 -5.92 5.18 -7.87
N GLU A 2 -5.62 4.05 -8.54
CA GLU A 2 -6.28 2.75 -8.35
C GLU A 2 -6.31 2.28 -6.88
N ASN A 3 -5.42 2.81 -6.05
CA ASN A 3 -5.33 2.49 -4.62
C ASN A 3 -6.32 3.29 -3.75
N SER A 4 -7.01 4.28 -4.30
CA SER A 4 -8.25 4.80 -3.71
C SER A 4 -9.38 3.81 -4.05
N ILE A 5 -9.53 2.76 -3.25
CA ILE A 5 -10.30 1.54 -3.51
C ILE A 5 -11.71 1.85 -4.06
N LEU A 6 -11.99 1.38 -5.28
CA LEU A 6 -13.26 1.57 -6.00
C LEU A 6 -13.65 3.05 -6.21
N GLN A 7 -12.70 3.98 -6.15
CA GLN A 7 -12.96 5.41 -6.33
C GLN A 7 -12.19 6.02 -7.52
N SER A 8 -11.26 5.27 -8.10
CA SER A 8 -10.46 5.71 -9.24
C SER A 8 -10.11 4.54 -10.14
N ALA A 9 -10.10 4.80 -11.45
CA ALA A 9 -9.62 3.88 -12.49
C ALA A 9 -8.21 4.26 -12.98
N CYS A 10 -7.54 5.21 -12.30
CA CYS A 10 -6.22 5.72 -12.67
C CYS A 10 -5.13 4.76 -12.19
N LYS A 11 -4.70 3.83 -13.05
CA LYS A 11 -3.60 2.88 -12.77
C LYS A 11 -2.27 3.62 -12.77
N ILE A 12 -1.41 3.39 -11.77
CA ILE A 12 -0.12 4.08 -11.58
C ILE A 12 0.78 3.91 -12.80
N LYS A 13 1.01 2.69 -13.28
CA LYS A 13 1.93 2.45 -14.37
C LYS A 13 1.49 3.11 -15.69
N PRO A 14 0.25 2.93 -16.18
CA PRO A 14 -0.26 3.67 -17.35
C PRO A 14 -0.26 5.19 -17.16
N LEU A 15 -0.50 5.69 -15.93
CA LEU A 15 -0.39 7.11 -15.62
C LEU A 15 1.02 7.62 -15.91
N ILE A 16 2.04 6.95 -15.38
CA ILE A 16 3.45 7.35 -15.57
C ILE A 16 3.86 7.28 -17.05
N GLU A 17 3.41 6.26 -17.78
CA GLU A 17 3.62 6.15 -19.23
C GLU A 17 3.00 7.35 -19.96
N LYS A 18 1.78 7.74 -19.60
CA LYS A 18 1.08 8.89 -20.21
C LYS A 18 1.76 10.23 -19.90
N LEU A 19 2.24 10.42 -18.67
CA LEU A 19 2.99 11.62 -18.29
C LEU A 19 4.29 11.74 -19.09
N LYS A 20 4.99 10.62 -19.33
CA LYS A 20 6.20 10.59 -20.16
C LYS A 20 5.89 10.96 -21.62
N GLU A 21 4.79 10.44 -22.19
CA GLU A 21 4.34 10.84 -23.53
C GLU A 21 4.09 12.35 -23.63
N GLN A 22 3.56 12.95 -22.57
CA GLN A 22 3.29 14.39 -22.47
C GLN A 22 4.51 15.23 -22.04
N GLN A 23 5.69 14.61 -21.85
CA GLN A 23 6.93 15.25 -21.42
C GLN A 23 6.80 15.97 -20.06
N LEU A 24 5.96 15.48 -19.16
CA LEU A 24 5.80 15.99 -17.82
C LEU A 24 6.88 15.40 -16.90
N HIS A 25 7.52 16.26 -16.10
CA HIS A 25 8.70 15.90 -15.30
C HIS A 25 8.38 15.66 -13.82
N SER A 26 7.17 15.94 -13.37
CA SER A 26 6.73 15.71 -11.99
C SER A 26 5.27 15.33 -11.93
N CYS A 27 4.90 14.55 -10.91
CA CYS A 27 3.51 14.16 -10.66
C CYS A 27 3.27 13.98 -9.17
N ALA A 28 2.08 14.38 -8.71
CA ALA A 28 1.64 14.13 -7.33
C ALA A 28 0.72 12.91 -7.26
N ILE A 29 0.95 12.06 -6.24
CA ILE A 29 -0.05 11.09 -5.78
C ILE A 29 -0.80 11.70 -4.59
N VAL A 30 -2.14 11.71 -4.66
CA VAL A 30 -3.01 12.23 -3.60
C VAL A 30 -4.22 11.31 -3.48
N ASP A 31 -4.05 10.18 -2.82
CA ASP A 31 -5.15 9.25 -2.55
C ASP A 31 -5.96 9.70 -1.33
N GLU A 32 -7.20 9.23 -1.20
CA GLU A 32 -8.14 9.70 -0.17
C GLU A 32 -7.96 8.89 1.11
N GLY A 33 -7.40 9.52 2.14
CA GLY A 33 -7.27 8.97 3.49
C GLY A 33 -6.22 7.88 3.67
N THR A 34 -5.65 7.33 2.60
CA THR A 34 -4.72 6.22 2.62
C THR A 34 -3.49 6.47 1.75
N MET A 35 -2.40 5.76 2.04
CA MET A 35 -1.14 5.87 1.30
C MET A 35 -0.74 4.57 0.60
N TYR A 36 -1.69 3.70 0.32
CA TYR A 36 -1.47 2.36 -0.25
C TYR A 36 -0.59 2.32 -1.50
N GLY A 37 -0.74 3.32 -2.39
CA GLY A 37 -0.02 3.38 -3.67
C GLY A 37 1.33 4.07 -3.61
N THR A 38 1.73 4.62 -2.46
CA THR A 38 2.87 5.55 -2.36
C THR A 38 4.19 4.93 -2.82
N ILE A 39 4.53 3.74 -2.35
CA ILE A 39 5.82 3.10 -2.66
C ILE A 39 5.88 2.71 -4.14
N LYS A 40 4.83 2.07 -4.65
CA LYS A 40 4.72 1.71 -6.07
C LYS A 40 4.83 2.94 -6.98
N PHE A 41 4.12 4.03 -6.63
CA PHE A 41 4.17 5.28 -7.36
C PHE A 41 5.57 5.91 -7.34
N TYR A 42 6.20 5.97 -6.18
CA TYR A 42 7.55 6.51 -6.01
C TYR A 42 8.57 5.75 -6.86
N GLN A 43 8.53 4.42 -6.83
CA GLN A 43 9.42 3.56 -7.62
C GLN A 43 9.19 3.72 -9.13
N GLU A 44 7.92 3.72 -9.59
CA GLU A 44 7.61 3.89 -11.01
C GLU A 44 7.97 5.29 -11.53
N CYS A 45 7.79 6.34 -10.74
CA CYS A 45 8.25 7.70 -11.07
C CYS A 45 9.77 7.74 -11.28
N ASN A 46 10.52 7.26 -10.29
CA ASN A 46 12.00 7.28 -10.35
C ASN A 46 12.55 6.46 -11.52
N LYS A 47 11.95 5.30 -11.80
CA LYS A 47 12.32 4.44 -12.94
C LYS A 47 12.14 5.16 -14.28
N ASN A 48 11.21 6.10 -14.36
CA ASN A 48 10.89 6.85 -15.57
C ASN A 48 11.40 8.30 -15.57
N ASN A 49 12.27 8.68 -14.62
CA ASN A 49 12.81 10.03 -14.44
C ASN A 49 11.72 11.11 -14.26
N ILE A 50 10.61 10.75 -13.61
CA ILE A 50 9.56 11.67 -13.20
C ILE A 50 9.71 11.92 -11.71
N LYS A 51 9.70 13.19 -11.30
CA LYS A 51 9.80 13.57 -9.88
C LYS A 51 8.50 13.21 -9.15
N PRO A 52 8.54 12.32 -8.13
CA PRO A 52 7.36 12.00 -7.33
C PRO A 52 7.09 13.10 -6.30
N VAL A 53 5.85 13.54 -6.21
CA VAL A 53 5.35 14.39 -5.13
C VAL A 53 4.38 13.55 -4.31
N ILE A 54 4.67 13.35 -3.03
CA ILE A 54 3.87 12.51 -2.15
C ILE A 54 2.87 13.35 -1.38
N GLY A 55 1.61 13.00 -1.48
CA GLY A 55 0.52 13.70 -0.82
C GLY A 55 -0.57 12.79 -0.31
N LEU A 56 -1.52 13.39 0.37
CA LEU A 56 -2.68 12.73 0.98
C LEU A 56 -3.86 13.70 0.96
N LYS A 57 -5.04 13.22 0.54
CA LYS A 57 -6.28 13.95 0.74
C LYS A 57 -6.89 13.55 2.08
N VAL A 58 -7.07 14.55 2.94
CA VAL A 58 -7.50 14.38 4.32
C VAL A 58 -8.90 14.96 4.50
N LYS A 59 -9.76 14.20 5.14
CA LYS A 59 -11.04 14.68 5.66
C LYS A 59 -10.88 14.98 7.15
N TYR A 60 -11.23 16.19 7.59
CA TYR A 60 -11.13 16.59 8.99
C TYR A 60 -12.40 17.29 9.47
N HIS A 61 -12.59 17.29 10.78
CA HIS A 61 -13.71 17.92 11.46
C HIS A 61 -13.27 19.17 12.23
N TYR A 62 -14.05 20.22 12.08
CA TYR A 62 -13.89 21.46 12.83
C TYR A 62 -15.25 22.10 13.06
N ASN A 63 -15.62 22.37 14.32
CA ASN A 63 -16.92 22.94 14.73
C ASN A 63 -18.11 22.18 14.10
N ASP A 64 -18.15 20.85 14.27
CA ASP A 64 -19.19 19.93 13.74
C ASP A 64 -19.32 19.93 12.21
N LYS A 65 -18.37 20.50 11.50
CA LYS A 65 -18.34 20.53 10.03
C LYS A 65 -17.17 19.74 9.48
N THR A 66 -17.46 19.02 8.43
CA THR A 66 -16.45 18.25 7.70
C THR A 66 -15.86 19.06 6.57
N ASN A 67 -14.55 19.06 6.45
CA ASN A 67 -13.81 19.72 5.37
C ASN A 67 -12.74 18.80 4.78
N ASN A 68 -12.30 19.08 3.58
CA ASN A 68 -11.22 18.37 2.89
C ASN A 68 -9.98 19.24 2.77
N LEU A 69 -8.82 18.62 2.83
CA LEU A 69 -7.54 19.26 2.64
C LEU A 69 -6.62 18.31 1.87
N VAL A 70 -5.87 18.84 0.92
CA VAL A 70 -4.77 18.12 0.26
C VAL A 70 -3.47 18.54 0.94
N LEU A 71 -2.71 17.58 1.42
CA LEU A 71 -1.42 17.78 2.07
C LEU A 71 -0.33 17.16 1.20
N LEU A 72 0.73 17.91 0.91
CA LEU A 72 1.89 17.44 0.15
C LEU A 72 3.14 17.50 1.01
N ALA A 73 3.97 16.47 0.99
CA ALA A 73 5.20 16.42 1.76
C ALA A 73 6.32 17.19 1.05
N ILE A 74 6.88 18.21 1.73
CA ILE A 74 8.06 18.95 1.29
C ILE A 74 9.32 18.09 1.40
N ASN A 75 9.42 17.30 2.47
CA ASN A 75 10.59 16.52 2.85
C ASN A 75 10.20 15.26 3.63
N ASN A 76 11.18 14.53 4.14
CA ASN A 76 10.94 13.30 4.90
C ASN A 76 10.18 13.52 6.22
N PHE A 77 10.28 14.69 6.86
CA PHE A 77 9.44 15.03 8.02
C PHE A 77 7.97 15.15 7.62
N GLY A 78 7.70 15.84 6.51
CA GLY A 78 6.35 15.91 5.95
C GLY A 78 5.82 14.54 5.58
N TYR A 79 6.65 13.69 4.96
CA TYR A 79 6.27 12.32 4.63
C TYR A 79 5.89 11.49 5.88
N GLN A 80 6.69 11.59 6.96
CA GLN A 80 6.34 10.96 8.24
C GLN A 80 5.04 11.51 8.83
N ASN A 81 4.79 12.80 8.72
CA ASN A 81 3.53 13.39 9.17
C ASN A 81 2.35 12.91 8.33
N LEU A 82 2.50 12.75 7.00
CA LEU A 82 1.45 12.12 6.17
C LEU A 82 1.15 10.69 6.63
N MET A 83 2.17 9.87 6.95
CA MET A 83 1.97 8.51 7.47
C MET A 83 1.21 8.52 8.80
N LYS A 84 1.55 9.44 9.73
CA LYS A 84 0.83 9.61 11.01
C LYS A 84 -0.63 10.04 10.81
N ILE A 85 -0.87 11.00 9.90
CA ILE A 85 -2.21 11.49 9.57
C ILE A 85 -3.04 10.37 8.94
N SER A 86 -2.49 9.65 7.96
CA SER A 86 -3.16 8.52 7.32
C SER A 86 -3.50 7.41 8.34
N SER A 87 -2.54 7.05 9.20
CA SER A 87 -2.77 6.08 10.26
C SER A 87 -3.89 6.53 11.21
N ARG A 88 -3.86 7.81 11.62
CA ARG A 88 -4.90 8.36 12.50
C ARG A 88 -6.28 8.29 11.86
N LEU A 89 -6.39 8.64 10.56
CA LEU A 89 -7.65 8.53 9.81
C LEU A 89 -8.21 7.11 9.86
N GLN A 90 -7.39 6.11 9.57
CA GLN A 90 -7.84 4.72 9.51
C GLN A 90 -8.18 4.17 10.92
N LEU A 91 -7.40 4.52 11.93
CA LEU A 91 -7.61 4.07 13.30
C LEU A 91 -8.77 4.78 14.05
N THR A 92 -9.31 5.85 13.48
CA THR A 92 -10.43 6.62 14.05
C THR A 92 -11.65 6.68 13.14
N ASN A 93 -11.80 5.73 12.22
CA ASN A 93 -12.92 5.69 11.26
C ASN A 93 -13.09 7.01 10.50
N ASN A 94 -11.99 7.55 9.97
CA ASN A 94 -11.93 8.82 9.24
C ASN A 94 -12.37 10.05 10.08
N ASN A 95 -12.19 10.00 11.38
CA ASN A 95 -12.52 11.09 12.28
C ASN A 95 -11.23 11.75 12.83
N ILE A 96 -10.72 12.73 12.10
CA ILE A 96 -9.60 13.59 12.52
C ILE A 96 -10.14 14.97 12.87
N ASP A 97 -9.78 15.44 14.06
CA ASP A 97 -10.02 16.81 14.51
C ASP A 97 -8.95 17.75 14.00
N PHE A 98 -9.33 18.99 13.83
CA PHE A 98 -8.44 20.05 13.42
C PHE A 98 -7.21 20.21 14.36
N GLU A 99 -7.40 20.00 15.66
CA GLU A 99 -6.32 20.05 16.66
C GLU A 99 -5.21 19.02 16.36
N TYR A 100 -5.53 17.84 15.86
CA TYR A 100 -4.52 16.86 15.44
C TYR A 100 -3.71 17.36 14.24
N LEU A 101 -4.38 17.99 13.25
CA LEU A 101 -3.71 18.57 12.10
C LEU A 101 -2.76 19.70 12.51
N GLN A 102 -3.13 20.55 13.47
CA GLN A 102 -2.25 21.61 13.99
C GLN A 102 -0.93 21.07 14.54
N LYS A 103 -0.92 19.88 15.12
CA LYS A 103 0.27 19.23 15.69
C LYS A 103 1.15 18.54 14.63
N THR A 104 0.69 18.40 13.39
CA THR A 104 1.34 17.62 12.33
C THR A 104 1.60 18.41 11.06
N THR A 105 1.79 19.73 11.16
CA THR A 105 1.95 20.65 10.01
C THR A 105 3.37 20.71 9.43
N MET A 106 4.38 20.35 10.23
CA MET A 106 5.79 20.51 9.85
C MET A 106 6.13 19.73 8.56
N GLY A 107 6.74 20.40 7.60
CA GLY A 107 7.17 19.83 6.33
C GLY A 107 6.03 19.54 5.36
N LEU A 108 4.86 20.17 5.55
CA LEU A 108 3.69 19.99 4.70
C LEU A 108 3.29 21.29 4.00
N ILE A 109 2.91 21.18 2.74
CA ILE A 109 2.14 22.16 1.99
C ILE A 109 0.67 21.78 2.11
N ALA A 110 -0.20 22.75 2.40
CA ALA A 110 -1.64 22.54 2.45
C ALA A 110 -2.33 23.21 1.26
N ILE A 111 -3.18 22.46 0.58
CA ILE A 111 -4.02 22.95 -0.52
C ILE A 111 -5.47 22.68 -0.16
N LEU A 112 -6.29 23.74 -0.04
CA LEU A 112 -7.73 23.59 0.12
C LEU A 112 -8.36 23.32 -1.25
N PRO A 113 -8.92 22.11 -1.52
CA PRO A 113 -9.62 21.86 -2.76
C PRO A 113 -10.96 22.59 -2.75
N TYR A 114 -11.06 23.76 -3.37
CA TYR A 114 -12.22 24.65 -3.28
C TYR A 114 -13.54 23.92 -3.55
N GLU A 115 -13.60 23.14 -4.64
CA GLU A 115 -14.80 22.43 -5.11
C GLU A 115 -15.31 21.34 -4.15
N GLU A 116 -14.49 20.94 -3.18
CA GLU A 116 -14.83 19.91 -2.18
C GLU A 116 -14.76 20.47 -0.75
N SER A 117 -14.72 21.80 -0.61
CA SER A 117 -14.54 22.47 0.69
C SER A 117 -15.82 23.05 1.27
N ILE A 118 -15.80 23.27 2.59
CA ILE A 118 -16.85 24.04 3.26
C ILE A 118 -16.85 25.51 2.83
N VAL A 119 -15.70 26.05 2.37
CA VAL A 119 -15.54 27.42 1.90
C VAL A 119 -16.44 27.68 0.69
N GLN A 120 -16.50 26.76 -0.27
CA GLN A 120 -17.45 26.83 -1.39
C GLN A 120 -18.89 27.00 -0.88
N LYS A 121 -19.32 26.13 0.06
CA LYS A 121 -20.68 26.15 0.60
C LYS A 121 -21.01 27.45 1.33
N TYR A 122 -20.04 28.06 2.00
CA TYR A 122 -20.22 29.37 2.64
C TYR A 122 -20.40 30.47 1.61
N LEU A 123 -19.54 30.52 0.59
CA LEU A 123 -19.62 31.54 -0.47
C LEU A 123 -20.93 31.44 -1.27
N GLU A 124 -21.36 30.23 -1.60
CA GLU A 124 -22.65 30.00 -2.29
C GLU A 124 -23.87 30.46 -1.45
N ARG A 125 -23.71 30.52 -0.14
CA ARG A 125 -24.73 31.04 0.79
C ARG A 125 -24.54 32.54 1.15
N ASN A 126 -23.62 33.24 0.44
CA ASN A 126 -23.23 34.61 0.72
C ASN A 126 -22.64 34.82 2.13
N ASP A 127 -22.08 33.78 2.74
CA ASP A 127 -21.44 33.83 4.06
C ASP A 127 -19.91 34.00 3.91
N ALA A 128 -19.50 35.15 3.38
CA ALA A 128 -18.10 35.48 3.17
C ALA A 128 -17.30 35.51 4.49
N LYS A 129 -17.95 35.87 5.61
CA LYS A 129 -17.29 35.95 6.92
C LYS A 129 -16.76 34.58 7.36
N ASN A 130 -17.60 33.53 7.36
CA ASN A 130 -17.18 32.19 7.74
C ASN A 130 -16.22 31.57 6.72
N ALA A 131 -16.37 31.88 5.43
CA ALA A 131 -15.42 31.47 4.40
C ALA A 131 -14.00 31.99 4.69
N ILE A 132 -13.87 33.31 4.91
CA ILE A 132 -12.57 33.96 5.19
C ILE A 132 -11.99 33.45 6.53
N GLN A 133 -12.82 33.35 7.57
CA GLN A 133 -12.37 32.82 8.87
C GLN A 133 -11.79 31.41 8.75
N THR A 134 -12.39 30.54 7.92
CA THR A 134 -11.88 29.17 7.67
C THR A 134 -10.53 29.22 6.94
N LEU A 135 -10.37 30.11 5.96
CA LEU A 135 -9.13 30.26 5.21
C LEU A 135 -8.00 30.83 6.07
N GLU A 136 -8.27 31.86 6.89
CA GLU A 136 -7.27 32.44 7.81
C GLU A 136 -6.79 31.41 8.82
N LEU A 137 -7.70 30.57 9.36
CA LEU A 137 -7.35 29.50 10.28
C LEU A 137 -6.36 28.49 9.64
N LEU A 138 -6.56 28.12 8.39
CA LEU A 138 -5.65 27.23 7.67
C LEU A 138 -4.32 27.89 7.34
N LYS A 139 -4.36 29.17 6.93
CA LYS A 139 -3.16 29.96 6.63
C LYS A 139 -2.29 30.23 7.87
N GLU A 140 -2.90 30.29 9.06
CA GLU A 140 -2.18 30.47 10.33
C GLU A 140 -1.36 29.23 10.69
N ILE A 141 -1.88 28.02 10.44
CA ILE A 141 -1.21 26.77 10.83
C ILE A 141 -0.29 26.20 9.75
N TYR A 142 -0.50 26.55 8.47
CA TYR A 142 0.36 26.12 7.36
C TYR A 142 1.05 27.32 6.72
N SER A 143 2.38 27.38 6.83
CA SER A 143 3.18 28.46 6.21
C SER A 143 3.03 28.48 4.68
N ASP A 144 2.90 27.30 4.07
CA ASP A 144 2.69 27.11 2.64
C ASP A 144 1.25 26.64 2.40
N PHE A 145 0.34 27.63 2.29
CA PHE A 145 -1.09 27.40 2.10
C PHE A 145 -1.56 27.93 0.75
N TYR A 146 -2.33 27.11 0.01
CA TYR A 146 -2.89 27.44 -1.29
C TYR A 146 -4.38 27.10 -1.35
N ILE A 147 -5.12 27.82 -2.20
CA ILE A 147 -6.49 27.46 -2.60
C ILE A 147 -6.39 26.76 -3.96
N GLY A 148 -6.76 25.49 -4.01
CA GLY A 148 -6.74 24.69 -5.23
C GLY A 148 -8.03 24.87 -6.01
N LEU A 149 -7.94 25.26 -7.27
CA LEU A 149 -9.08 25.44 -8.18
C LEU A 149 -9.04 24.39 -9.27
N GLY A 150 -10.11 23.61 -9.38
CA GLY A 150 -10.31 22.64 -10.45
C GLY A 150 -10.89 23.27 -11.71
N ILE A 151 -11.02 22.48 -12.77
CA ILE A 151 -11.55 22.92 -14.06
C ILE A 151 -12.96 23.50 -13.93
N LYS A 152 -13.80 22.88 -13.10
CA LYS A 152 -15.19 23.30 -12.90
C LYS A 152 -15.29 24.72 -12.35
N SER A 153 -14.43 25.10 -11.43
CA SER A 153 -14.42 26.46 -10.87
C SER A 153 -13.90 27.47 -11.86
N ILE A 154 -12.81 27.16 -12.55
CA ILE A 154 -12.18 28.08 -13.54
C ILE A 154 -13.09 28.35 -14.76
N THR A 155 -13.90 27.39 -15.16
CA THR A 155 -14.84 27.54 -16.28
C THR A 155 -16.18 28.15 -15.85
N ASN A 156 -16.41 28.36 -14.54
CA ASN A 156 -17.63 28.95 -14.01
C ASN A 156 -17.51 30.47 -13.89
N SER A 157 -18.16 31.22 -14.81
CA SER A 157 -18.14 32.69 -14.81
C SER A 157 -18.66 33.29 -13.50
N ASN A 158 -19.72 32.73 -12.92
CA ASN A 158 -20.27 33.22 -11.64
C ASN A 158 -19.26 33.10 -10.49
N PHE A 159 -18.50 32.00 -10.44
CA PHE A 159 -17.42 31.85 -9.46
C PHE A 159 -16.33 32.90 -9.68
N ILE A 160 -15.85 33.05 -10.92
CA ILE A 160 -14.78 33.98 -11.27
C ILE A 160 -15.17 35.43 -10.94
N ASP A 161 -16.38 35.84 -11.29
CA ASP A 161 -16.81 37.21 -11.10
C ASP A 161 -17.09 37.60 -9.64
N ASN A 162 -17.65 36.70 -8.87
CA ASN A 162 -18.12 37.02 -7.52
C ASN A 162 -17.16 36.56 -6.43
N TYR A 163 -16.71 35.28 -6.47
CA TYR A 163 -15.97 34.69 -5.35
C TYR A 163 -14.46 34.75 -5.53
N PHE A 164 -13.95 34.49 -6.73
CA PHE A 164 -12.53 34.54 -7.00
C PHE A 164 -11.96 35.97 -6.79
N LYS A 165 -12.64 37.01 -7.30
CA LYS A 165 -12.27 38.39 -7.07
C LYS A 165 -12.25 38.74 -5.58
N LEU A 166 -13.26 38.29 -4.82
CA LEU A 166 -13.30 38.48 -3.37
C LEU A 166 -12.10 37.82 -2.69
N LEU A 167 -11.82 36.56 -2.98
CA LEU A 167 -10.70 35.82 -2.37
C LEU A 167 -9.33 36.42 -2.74
N LYS A 168 -9.17 36.94 -3.97
CA LYS A 168 -7.94 37.60 -4.42
C LYS A 168 -7.62 38.85 -3.63
N ASN A 169 -8.64 39.58 -3.15
CA ASN A 169 -8.46 40.78 -2.32
C ASN A 169 -7.83 40.48 -0.95
N TYR A 170 -7.88 39.26 -0.46
CA TYR A 170 -7.26 38.81 0.78
C TYR A 170 -5.85 38.24 0.61
N ASN A 171 -5.25 38.37 -0.58
CA ASN A 171 -3.90 37.93 -0.88
C ASN A 171 -3.65 36.43 -0.62
N TYR A 172 -4.63 35.58 -0.94
CA TYR A 172 -4.42 34.12 -0.97
C TYR A 172 -3.67 33.71 -2.23
N GLN A 173 -2.88 32.64 -2.11
CA GLN A 173 -2.24 32.00 -3.27
C GLN A 173 -3.15 30.91 -3.84
N PHE A 174 -3.24 30.86 -5.16
CA PHE A 174 -4.05 29.88 -5.87
C PHE A 174 -3.17 28.90 -6.63
N VAL A 175 -3.64 27.68 -6.80
CA VAL A 175 -2.97 26.65 -7.59
C VAL A 175 -3.96 25.91 -8.45
N ALA A 176 -3.58 25.53 -9.66
CA ALA A 176 -4.38 24.67 -10.52
C ALA A 176 -4.44 23.25 -9.90
N LEU A 177 -5.66 22.76 -9.65
CA LEU A 177 -5.90 21.48 -9.00
C LEU A 177 -6.97 20.67 -9.78
N PRO A 178 -6.73 20.32 -11.06
CA PRO A 178 -7.64 19.46 -11.79
C PRO A 178 -7.69 18.08 -11.14
N LYS A 179 -8.90 17.57 -10.90
CA LYS A 179 -9.09 16.24 -10.36
C LYS A 179 -8.86 15.19 -11.44
N VAL A 180 -8.04 14.16 -11.14
CA VAL A 180 -7.77 13.05 -12.03
C VAL A 180 -8.20 11.75 -11.35
N SER A 181 -9.26 11.12 -11.87
CA SER A 181 -9.79 9.84 -11.37
C SER A 181 -9.61 8.70 -12.38
N PHE A 182 -9.30 9.03 -13.63
CA PHE A 182 -8.99 8.09 -14.71
C PHE A 182 -8.08 8.77 -15.74
N ILE A 183 -7.45 8.00 -16.63
CA ILE A 183 -6.37 8.51 -17.48
C ILE A 183 -6.91 9.11 -18.78
N ASN A 184 -7.74 8.37 -19.51
CA ASN A 184 -8.30 8.83 -20.79
C ASN A 184 -9.80 9.07 -20.65
N GLU A 185 -10.36 9.98 -21.44
CA GLU A 185 -11.78 10.23 -21.45
C GLU A 185 -12.60 8.94 -21.67
N SER A 186 -12.11 8.04 -22.51
CA SER A 186 -12.72 6.71 -22.76
C SER A 186 -12.75 5.78 -21.54
N ASP A 187 -12.07 6.11 -20.44
CA ASP A 187 -12.05 5.30 -19.21
C ASP A 187 -13.17 5.69 -18.23
N TYR A 188 -14.00 6.67 -18.60
CA TYR A 188 -15.12 7.13 -17.79
C TYR A 188 -16.09 6.00 -17.40
N ASP A 189 -16.42 5.10 -18.35
CA ASP A 189 -17.31 3.97 -18.05
C ASP A 189 -16.69 2.97 -17.05
N ALA A 190 -15.37 2.76 -17.09
CA ALA A 190 -14.67 1.93 -16.11
C ALA A 190 -14.72 2.60 -14.72
N TYR A 191 -14.48 3.90 -14.65
CA TYR A 191 -14.57 4.67 -13.41
C TYR A 191 -15.98 4.63 -12.80
N THR A 192 -17.03 4.88 -13.61
CA THR A 192 -18.42 4.83 -13.12
C THR A 192 -18.82 3.44 -12.68
N THR A 193 -18.31 2.40 -13.35
CA THR A 193 -18.52 1.00 -12.97
C THR A 193 -17.88 0.68 -11.63
N LEU A 194 -16.64 1.13 -11.36
CA LEU A 194 -16.00 0.95 -10.04
C LEU A 194 -16.82 1.60 -8.93
N LYS A 195 -17.31 2.83 -9.14
CA LYS A 195 -18.19 3.52 -8.19
C LYS A 195 -19.53 2.79 -7.98
N ALA A 196 -20.10 2.25 -9.05
CA ALA A 196 -21.31 1.43 -8.95
C ALA A 196 -21.07 0.14 -8.16
N ILE A 197 -19.91 -0.54 -8.38
CA ILE A 197 -19.52 -1.72 -7.59
C ILE A 197 -19.41 -1.36 -6.10
N LYS A 198 -18.79 -0.22 -5.77
CA LYS A 198 -18.72 0.30 -4.40
C LYS A 198 -20.11 0.53 -3.79
N ASN A 199 -21.06 0.97 -4.61
CA ASN A 199 -22.46 1.24 -4.24
C ASN A 199 -23.38 0.03 -4.52
N ASN A 200 -22.91 -1.20 -4.25
CA ASN A 200 -23.67 -2.45 -4.38
C ASN A 200 -24.28 -2.69 -5.78
N GLY A 201 -23.67 -2.18 -6.83
CA GLY A 201 -24.11 -2.34 -8.23
C GLY A 201 -25.08 -1.27 -8.72
N VAL A 202 -25.36 -0.24 -7.91
CA VAL A 202 -26.22 0.88 -8.29
C VAL A 202 -25.38 2.06 -8.78
N LEU A 203 -25.72 2.63 -9.94
CA LEU A 203 -25.07 3.83 -10.42
C LEU A 203 -25.25 5.00 -9.43
N VAL A 204 -24.18 5.76 -9.24
CA VAL A 204 -24.16 6.90 -8.30
C VAL A 204 -24.81 8.10 -8.99
N GLU A 205 -25.77 8.74 -8.32
CA GLU A 205 -26.40 9.97 -8.81
C GLU A 205 -25.36 11.10 -8.94
N GLY A 206 -25.51 11.94 -9.97
CA GLY A 206 -24.63 13.10 -10.22
C GLY A 206 -23.21 12.72 -10.69
N ILE A 207 -22.94 11.45 -11.03
CA ILE A 207 -21.63 10.99 -11.47
C ILE A 207 -21.21 11.61 -12.83
N GLU A 208 -22.18 12.09 -13.61
CA GLU A 208 -21.94 12.83 -14.86
C GLU A 208 -21.11 14.10 -14.64
N ASN A 209 -21.13 14.67 -13.45
CA ASN A 209 -20.27 15.80 -13.08
C ASN A 209 -18.77 15.45 -13.03
N ASP A 210 -18.44 14.16 -12.98
CA ASP A 210 -17.08 13.65 -12.93
C ASP A 210 -16.48 13.37 -14.34
N LYS A 211 -17.21 13.64 -15.42
CA LYS A 211 -16.78 13.34 -16.81
C LYS A 211 -15.43 13.96 -17.18
N ASN A 212 -15.14 15.13 -16.64
CA ASN A 212 -13.91 15.87 -16.90
C ASN A 212 -12.76 15.52 -15.93
N ASN A 213 -12.93 14.48 -15.08
CA ASN A 213 -11.90 14.06 -14.11
C ASN A 213 -10.88 13.10 -14.74
N TYR A 214 -10.50 13.32 -16.01
CA TYR A 214 -9.43 12.57 -16.66
C TYR A 214 -8.13 13.39 -16.74
N LEU A 215 -7.04 12.74 -17.10
CA LEU A 215 -5.75 13.42 -17.28
C LEU A 215 -5.77 14.21 -18.60
N HIS A 216 -6.03 15.50 -18.51
CA HIS A 216 -5.99 16.40 -19.64
C HIS A 216 -4.56 16.55 -20.19
N ASP A 217 -4.42 16.79 -21.50
CA ASP A 217 -3.13 17.14 -22.06
C ASP A 217 -2.70 18.57 -21.69
N VAL A 218 -1.40 18.84 -21.81
CA VAL A 218 -0.81 20.12 -21.40
C VAL A 218 -1.48 21.31 -22.08
N LYS A 219 -1.74 21.22 -23.40
CA LYS A 219 -2.35 22.33 -24.16
C LYS A 219 -3.77 22.63 -23.68
N SER A 220 -4.54 21.59 -23.41
CA SER A 220 -5.89 21.73 -22.85
C SER A 220 -5.86 22.43 -21.50
N VAL A 221 -4.94 22.02 -20.61
CA VAL A 221 -4.77 22.67 -19.29
C VAL A 221 -4.33 24.12 -19.43
N GLU A 222 -3.35 24.42 -20.26
CA GLU A 222 -2.92 25.80 -20.53
C GLU A 222 -4.06 26.67 -21.08
N THR A 223 -4.88 26.12 -21.98
CA THR A 223 -6.05 26.83 -22.52
C THR A 223 -7.09 27.09 -21.43
N ILE A 224 -7.38 26.13 -20.58
CA ILE A 224 -8.37 26.24 -19.49
C ILE A 224 -7.93 27.33 -18.48
N TYR A 225 -6.65 27.34 -18.11
CA TYR A 225 -6.09 28.28 -17.12
C TYR A 225 -5.44 29.51 -17.75
N TYR A 226 -5.67 29.82 -19.03
CA TYR A 226 -5.01 30.90 -19.78
C TYR A 226 -5.04 32.25 -19.06
N ASN A 227 -6.18 32.66 -18.52
CA ASN A 227 -6.33 33.93 -17.78
C ASN A 227 -5.78 33.87 -16.32
N HIS A 228 -5.27 32.72 -15.90
CA HIS A 228 -4.83 32.43 -14.53
C HIS A 228 -3.53 31.62 -14.53
N TYR A 229 -2.58 32.04 -15.36
CA TYR A 229 -1.34 31.30 -15.59
C TYR A 229 -0.48 31.19 -14.34
N ASP A 230 -0.58 32.17 -13.43
CA ASP A 230 0.01 32.15 -12.08
C ASP A 230 -0.35 30.88 -11.29
N MET A 231 -1.51 30.30 -11.50
CA MET A 231 -1.90 29.03 -10.88
C MET A 231 -1.11 27.83 -11.40
N LEU A 232 -0.75 27.84 -12.69
CA LEU A 232 0.11 26.82 -13.30
C LEU A 232 1.57 26.98 -12.84
N GLU A 233 2.06 28.20 -12.74
CA GLU A 233 3.39 28.48 -12.17
C GLU A 233 3.49 27.96 -10.74
N ASN A 234 2.44 28.14 -9.93
CA ASN A 234 2.40 27.62 -8.57
C ASN A 234 2.43 26.09 -8.51
N THR A 235 1.89 25.35 -9.51
CA THR A 235 2.07 23.88 -9.55
C THR A 235 3.53 23.50 -9.67
N THR A 236 4.28 24.18 -10.55
CA THR A 236 5.72 23.98 -10.74
C THR A 236 6.51 24.36 -9.50
N LYS A 237 6.18 25.50 -8.87
CA LYS A 237 6.79 25.93 -7.61
C LYS A 237 6.61 24.89 -6.51
N ILE A 238 5.39 24.40 -6.30
CA ILE A 238 5.08 23.36 -5.32
C ILE A 238 5.84 22.07 -5.62
N ALA A 239 5.84 21.62 -6.87
CA ALA A 239 6.59 20.43 -7.27
C ALA A 239 8.10 20.55 -6.99
N ASN A 240 8.67 21.76 -7.17
CA ASN A 240 10.08 22.02 -6.88
C ASN A 240 10.39 22.05 -5.38
N MET A 241 9.46 22.48 -4.54
CA MET A 241 9.59 22.48 -3.08
C MET A 241 9.58 21.06 -2.50
N CYS A 242 8.83 20.11 -3.11
CA CYS A 242 8.68 18.76 -2.61
C CYS A 242 9.88 17.87 -2.98
N ASN A 243 10.60 17.36 -1.96
CA ASN A 243 11.82 16.56 -2.14
C ASN A 243 11.88 15.42 -1.12
N VAL A 244 10.91 14.52 -1.16
CA VAL A 244 10.90 13.30 -0.35
C VAL A 244 11.89 12.30 -0.91
N GLN A 245 12.72 11.72 -0.04
CA GLN A 245 13.66 10.66 -0.40
C GLN A 245 13.36 9.41 0.41
N ILE A 246 12.86 8.37 -0.27
CA ILE A 246 12.60 7.07 0.34
C ILE A 246 13.82 6.19 0.11
N GLU A 247 14.45 5.75 1.20
CA GLU A 247 15.57 4.83 1.15
C GLU A 247 15.07 3.40 1.01
N PHE A 248 15.67 2.63 0.09
CA PHE A 248 15.39 1.22 -0.12
C PHE A 248 16.60 0.35 0.21
N GLY A 249 16.36 -0.91 0.57
CA GLY A 249 17.41 -1.90 0.81
C GLY A 249 18.20 -1.73 2.10
N LYS A 250 17.80 -0.81 2.98
CA LYS A 250 18.44 -0.61 4.29
C LYS A 250 17.66 -1.37 5.36
N TYR A 251 18.19 -2.46 5.82
CA TYR A 251 17.52 -3.33 6.79
C TYR A 251 17.14 -2.61 8.09
N GLN A 252 15.89 -2.74 8.47
CA GLN A 252 15.30 -2.22 9.71
C GLN A 252 15.00 -3.41 10.63
N LEU A 253 16.05 -3.98 11.20
CA LEU A 253 15.93 -5.20 12.00
C LEU A 253 15.31 -4.89 13.38
N PRO A 254 14.39 -5.74 13.86
CA PRO A 254 13.87 -5.64 15.21
C PRO A 254 14.98 -5.93 16.24
N LEU A 255 14.77 -5.50 17.48
CA LEU A 255 15.66 -5.81 18.60
C LEU A 255 15.04 -6.83 19.52
N TYR A 256 15.84 -7.78 19.98
CA TYR A 256 15.51 -8.68 21.07
C TYR A 256 16.00 -8.10 22.39
N GLU A 257 15.10 -7.64 23.23
CA GLU A 257 15.45 -6.98 24.50
C GLU A 257 15.76 -8.03 25.59
N SER A 258 17.00 -8.53 25.63
CA SER A 258 17.48 -9.46 26.69
C SER A 258 18.26 -8.76 27.78
N GLY A 259 18.68 -7.51 27.58
CA GLY A 259 19.66 -6.83 28.44
C GLY A 259 21.10 -7.32 28.27
N LEU A 260 21.35 -8.29 27.39
CA LEU A 260 22.64 -8.86 27.04
C LEU A 260 22.97 -8.54 25.58
N ASP A 261 24.24 -8.68 25.21
CA ASP A 261 24.65 -8.67 23.80
C ASP A 261 23.96 -9.81 23.05
N SER A 262 23.23 -9.47 21.98
CA SER A 262 22.39 -10.43 21.26
C SER A 262 23.20 -11.58 20.67
N PHE A 263 24.41 -11.31 20.17
CA PHE A 263 25.27 -12.36 19.61
C PHE A 263 25.80 -13.30 20.68
N ALA A 264 26.27 -12.75 21.80
CA ALA A 264 26.76 -13.56 22.93
C ALA A 264 25.65 -14.46 23.49
N TYR A 265 24.44 -13.90 23.62
CA TYR A 265 23.29 -14.66 24.10
C TYR A 265 22.84 -15.74 23.10
N LEU A 266 22.80 -15.43 21.79
CA LEU A 266 22.52 -16.41 20.75
C LEU A 266 23.52 -17.58 20.79
N LYS A 267 24.81 -17.27 20.89
CA LYS A 267 25.90 -18.27 20.96
C LYS A 267 25.74 -19.19 22.15
N GLU A 268 25.45 -18.65 23.32
CA GLU A 268 25.21 -19.41 24.54
C GLU A 268 24.03 -20.37 24.39
N LEU A 269 22.88 -19.86 23.92
CA LEU A 269 21.68 -20.68 23.70
C LEU A 269 21.93 -21.81 22.70
N CYS A 270 22.64 -21.52 21.59
CA CYS A 270 22.98 -22.53 20.61
C CYS A 270 23.92 -23.60 21.13
N SER A 271 24.91 -23.23 21.95
CA SER A 271 25.82 -24.19 22.56
C SER A 271 25.11 -25.15 23.49
N ILE A 272 24.24 -24.63 24.37
CA ILE A 272 23.43 -25.45 25.30
C ILE A 272 22.45 -26.32 24.50
N GLY A 273 21.81 -25.75 23.48
CA GLY A 273 20.82 -26.44 22.64
C GLY A 273 21.45 -27.57 21.85
N LEU A 274 22.61 -27.34 21.21
CA LEU A 274 23.34 -28.36 20.46
C LEU A 274 23.75 -29.53 21.33
N GLU A 275 24.26 -29.27 22.53
CA GLU A 275 24.62 -30.35 23.47
C GLU A 275 23.42 -31.21 23.87
N LYS A 276 22.26 -30.59 24.12
CA LYS A 276 21.02 -31.33 24.39
C LYS A 276 20.58 -32.18 23.18
N ARG A 277 20.74 -31.68 21.96
CA ARG A 277 20.44 -32.44 20.73
C ARG A 277 21.37 -33.64 20.60
N MET A 278 22.68 -33.46 20.78
CA MET A 278 23.67 -34.51 20.65
C MET A 278 23.49 -35.65 21.68
N GLN A 279 22.97 -35.37 22.88
CA GLN A 279 22.66 -36.38 23.89
C GLN A 279 21.59 -37.38 23.42
N ASN A 280 20.74 -36.99 22.47
CA ASN A 280 19.67 -37.81 21.96
C ASN A 280 19.96 -38.37 20.55
N PHE A 281 21.20 -38.28 20.05
CA PHE A 281 21.56 -38.85 18.76
C PHE A 281 21.67 -40.37 18.87
N GLU A 282 20.93 -41.08 18.02
CA GLU A 282 20.95 -42.52 17.91
C GLU A 282 21.94 -43.02 16.84
N TYR A 283 22.72 -42.14 16.23
CA TYR A 283 23.69 -42.38 15.17
C TYR A 283 25.09 -41.90 15.54
N SER A 284 26.09 -42.46 14.87
CA SER A 284 27.49 -42.02 15.03
C SER A 284 27.70 -40.65 14.43
N TYR A 285 28.32 -39.75 15.15
CA TYR A 285 28.58 -38.38 14.71
C TYR A 285 29.99 -37.91 15.14
N ASP A 286 30.52 -36.95 14.37
CA ASP A 286 31.76 -36.24 14.71
C ASP A 286 31.42 -34.91 15.41
N LYS A 287 31.62 -34.89 16.71
CA LYS A 287 31.33 -33.73 17.57
C LYS A 287 32.03 -32.45 17.04
N ARG A 288 33.26 -32.55 16.53
CA ARG A 288 34.02 -31.44 16.03
C ARG A 288 33.36 -30.79 14.81
N LYS A 289 32.84 -31.58 13.87
CA LYS A 289 32.13 -31.06 12.69
C LYS A 289 30.90 -30.24 13.08
N TYR A 290 30.16 -30.65 14.12
CA TYR A 290 29.02 -29.89 14.59
C TYR A 290 29.42 -28.53 15.18
N TYR A 291 30.49 -28.47 16.00
CA TYR A 291 30.95 -27.20 16.55
C TYR A 291 31.56 -26.28 15.48
N ASP A 292 32.33 -26.82 14.55
CA ASP A 292 32.91 -26.05 13.45
C ASP A 292 31.79 -25.42 12.60
N ARG A 293 30.76 -26.21 12.26
CA ARG A 293 29.59 -25.74 11.52
C ARG A 293 28.79 -24.71 12.32
N LEU A 294 28.55 -24.93 13.61
CA LEU A 294 27.83 -23.97 14.45
C LEU A 294 28.55 -22.63 14.52
N ASN A 295 29.87 -22.66 14.77
CA ASN A 295 30.65 -21.43 14.80
C ASN A 295 30.65 -20.68 13.47
N TYR A 296 30.74 -21.41 12.37
CA TYR A 296 30.65 -20.84 11.02
C TYR A 296 29.30 -20.13 10.81
N GLU A 297 28.18 -20.80 11.09
CA GLU A 297 26.85 -20.23 10.92
C GLU A 297 26.63 -19.01 11.83
N LEU A 298 27.01 -19.09 13.10
CA LEU A 298 26.93 -17.99 14.06
C LEU A 298 27.69 -16.75 13.58
N ASN A 299 28.89 -16.92 13.03
CA ASN A 299 29.68 -15.82 12.51
C ASN A 299 29.00 -15.18 11.30
N VAL A 300 28.46 -15.98 10.36
CA VAL A 300 27.72 -15.47 9.21
C VAL A 300 26.50 -14.69 9.65
N ILE A 301 25.69 -15.24 10.56
CA ILE A 301 24.48 -14.62 11.11
C ILE A 301 24.82 -13.27 11.78
N ASN A 302 25.90 -13.22 12.55
CA ASN A 302 26.33 -12.01 13.25
C ASN A 302 26.84 -10.94 12.29
N GLU A 303 27.68 -11.31 11.33
CA GLU A 303 28.21 -10.39 10.32
C GLU A 303 27.11 -9.78 9.44
N MET A 304 26.03 -10.54 9.19
CA MET A 304 24.85 -10.05 8.47
C MET A 304 23.85 -9.31 9.37
N GLY A 305 24.09 -9.25 10.71
CA GLY A 305 23.25 -8.51 11.67
C GLY A 305 21.96 -9.23 12.09
N PHE A 306 21.81 -10.54 11.84
CA PHE A 306 20.55 -11.26 12.06
C PHE A 306 20.45 -11.95 13.44
N SER A 307 21.35 -11.68 14.39
CA SER A 307 21.32 -12.30 15.72
C SER A 307 19.99 -12.08 16.44
N ASP A 308 19.47 -10.85 16.44
CA ASP A 308 18.17 -10.51 17.04
C ASP A 308 17.01 -11.23 16.37
N TYR A 309 17.05 -11.38 15.04
CA TYR A 309 16.03 -12.10 14.28
C TYR A 309 15.90 -13.56 14.76
N PHE A 310 17.02 -14.28 14.87
CA PHE A 310 17.02 -15.66 15.37
C PHE A 310 16.50 -15.75 16.81
N LEU A 311 16.86 -14.78 17.66
CA LEU A 311 16.39 -14.73 19.04
C LEU A 311 14.88 -14.48 19.13
N ILE A 312 14.33 -13.63 18.28
CA ILE A 312 12.88 -13.38 18.21
C ILE A 312 12.14 -14.65 17.74
N VAL A 313 12.65 -15.31 16.69
CA VAL A 313 12.07 -16.58 16.21
C VAL A 313 12.13 -17.64 17.31
N TYR A 314 13.27 -17.80 17.96
CA TYR A 314 13.42 -18.71 19.10
C TYR A 314 12.41 -18.41 20.20
N ASP A 315 12.18 -17.16 20.51
CA ASP A 315 11.32 -16.71 21.59
C ASP A 315 9.87 -17.14 21.38
N TYR A 316 9.29 -16.85 20.23
CA TYR A 316 7.91 -17.23 19.99
C TYR A 316 7.74 -18.75 19.76
N VAL A 317 8.73 -19.44 19.19
CA VAL A 317 8.73 -20.90 19.12
C VAL A 317 8.79 -21.53 20.52
N LYS A 318 9.65 -20.99 21.40
CA LYS A 318 9.72 -21.41 22.80
C LYS A 318 8.42 -21.17 23.54
N TYR A 319 7.77 -19.99 23.32
CA TYR A 319 6.45 -19.71 23.87
C TYR A 319 5.42 -20.75 23.42
N ALA A 320 5.36 -21.05 22.13
CA ALA A 320 4.45 -22.03 21.57
C ALA A 320 4.65 -23.41 22.21
N LYS A 321 5.89 -23.92 22.24
CA LYS A 321 6.23 -25.22 22.83
C LYS A 321 5.90 -25.28 24.33
N LYS A 322 6.17 -24.19 25.09
CA LYS A 322 5.86 -24.13 26.52
C LYS A 322 4.34 -24.14 26.80
N ASN A 323 3.53 -23.66 25.88
CA ASN A 323 2.07 -23.64 26.01
C ASN A 323 1.39 -24.81 25.28
N ASN A 324 2.14 -25.88 24.95
CA ASN A 324 1.65 -27.06 24.24
C ASN A 324 0.99 -26.70 22.90
N ILE A 325 1.50 -25.70 22.20
CA ILE A 325 1.15 -25.39 20.83
C ILE A 325 2.15 -26.13 19.94
N PHE A 326 1.65 -26.98 19.08
CA PHE A 326 2.48 -27.75 18.15
C PHE A 326 3.26 -26.80 17.23
N VAL A 327 4.52 -27.12 16.97
CA VAL A 327 5.38 -26.40 16.02
C VAL A 327 5.88 -27.39 14.99
N GLY A 328 5.69 -27.09 13.73
CA GLY A 328 6.15 -27.95 12.63
C GLY A 328 7.67 -28.19 12.67
N PRO A 329 8.16 -29.29 12.07
CA PRO A 329 9.57 -29.69 12.16
C PRO A 329 10.53 -28.79 11.38
N GLY A 330 10.01 -27.83 10.63
CA GLY A 330 10.73 -26.94 9.73
C GLY A 330 10.45 -27.21 8.27
N ARG A 331 10.46 -26.17 7.46
CA ARG A 331 10.18 -26.22 6.02
C ARG A 331 11.07 -25.22 5.25
N GLY A 332 11.00 -25.27 3.92
CA GLY A 332 11.76 -24.37 3.06
C GLY A 332 13.28 -24.54 3.23
N SER A 333 14.00 -23.44 3.40
CA SER A 333 15.44 -23.43 3.58
C SER A 333 15.90 -23.45 5.05
N ALA A 334 15.03 -23.15 6.01
CA ALA A 334 15.36 -23.07 7.44
C ALA A 334 15.99 -24.35 8.04
N PRO A 335 15.56 -25.60 7.64
CA PRO A 335 16.20 -26.83 8.08
C PRO A 335 17.69 -26.95 7.75
N ALA A 336 18.23 -26.14 6.82
CA ALA A 336 19.65 -26.14 6.51
C ALA A 336 20.54 -25.45 7.55
N SER A 337 19.93 -24.77 8.54
CA SER A 337 20.66 -24.08 9.62
C SER A 337 20.80 -24.92 10.88
N LEU A 338 22.04 -25.16 11.29
CA LEU A 338 22.36 -25.80 12.56
C LEU A 338 22.03 -24.90 13.77
N VAL A 339 22.13 -23.58 13.59
CA VAL A 339 21.67 -22.60 14.58
C VAL A 339 20.18 -22.76 14.83
N ALA A 340 19.34 -22.82 13.78
CA ALA A 340 17.89 -23.02 13.91
C ALA A 340 17.56 -24.38 14.60
N TYR A 341 18.29 -25.45 14.24
CA TYR A 341 18.17 -26.76 14.87
C TYR A 341 18.55 -26.74 16.36
N SER A 342 19.68 -26.10 16.70
CA SER A 342 20.16 -25.99 18.08
C SER A 342 19.19 -25.19 18.96
N LEU A 343 18.57 -24.15 18.44
CA LEU A 343 17.54 -23.35 19.12
C LEU A 343 16.19 -24.08 19.25
N GLY A 344 16.03 -25.24 18.61
CA GLY A 344 14.74 -25.94 18.56
C GLY A 344 13.69 -25.23 17.68
N ILE A 345 14.12 -24.38 16.77
CA ILE A 345 13.27 -23.77 15.74
C ILE A 345 12.89 -24.82 14.70
N THR A 346 13.85 -25.66 14.31
CA THR A 346 13.63 -26.82 13.43
C THR A 346 13.97 -28.12 14.15
N GLU A 347 13.41 -29.24 13.66
CA GLU A 347 13.65 -30.59 14.22
C GLU A 347 14.47 -31.48 13.27
N ILE A 348 15.00 -30.92 12.18
CA ILE A 348 15.76 -31.61 11.14
C ILE A 348 17.25 -31.31 11.33
N ASP A 349 18.08 -32.36 11.52
CA ASP A 349 19.53 -32.20 11.63
C ASP A 349 20.17 -31.93 10.26
N PRO A 350 20.72 -30.72 10.03
CA PRO A 350 21.27 -30.36 8.72
C PRO A 350 22.54 -31.13 8.36
N LEU A 351 23.33 -31.59 9.33
CA LEU A 351 24.55 -32.35 9.03
C LEU A 351 24.24 -33.80 8.71
N TYR A 352 23.30 -34.39 9.40
CA TYR A 352 22.85 -35.77 9.11
C TYR A 352 22.30 -35.87 7.69
N TYR A 353 21.52 -34.88 7.23
CA TYR A 353 20.95 -34.85 5.87
C TYR A 353 21.85 -34.11 4.86
N ASN A 354 23.07 -33.73 5.21
CA ASN A 354 24.01 -33.02 4.33
C ASN A 354 23.42 -31.74 3.70
N LEU A 355 22.64 -30.97 4.46
CA LEU A 355 22.04 -29.72 4.01
C LEU A 355 23.06 -28.58 4.04
N LEU A 356 23.03 -27.75 2.98
CA LEU A 356 23.97 -26.63 2.80
C LEU A 356 23.36 -25.35 3.38
N PHE A 357 24.04 -24.72 4.36
CA PHE A 357 23.60 -23.48 5.00
C PHE A 357 23.49 -22.31 4.02
N GLU A 358 24.34 -22.29 3.01
CA GLU A 358 24.37 -21.24 1.98
C GLU A 358 23.09 -21.19 1.11
N ARG A 359 22.27 -22.24 1.15
CA ARG A 359 20.93 -22.25 0.54
C ARG A 359 19.91 -21.48 1.37
N PHE A 360 20.16 -21.37 2.67
CA PHE A 360 19.31 -20.62 3.60
C PHE A 360 19.82 -19.18 3.78
N LEU A 361 21.11 -18.99 4.06
CA LEU A 361 21.72 -17.68 4.27
C LEU A 361 23.09 -17.61 3.58
N ASN A 362 23.29 -16.61 2.71
CA ASN A 362 24.52 -16.45 1.95
C ASN A 362 24.93 -14.97 1.91
N LYS A 363 26.16 -14.67 2.32
CA LYS A 363 26.73 -13.31 2.31
C LYS A 363 26.79 -12.67 0.91
N GLU A 364 26.96 -13.48 -0.14
CA GLU A 364 27.01 -13.01 -1.53
C GLU A 364 25.61 -12.65 -2.07
N ARG A 365 24.57 -13.21 -1.51
CA ARG A 365 23.18 -12.84 -1.77
C ARG A 365 22.69 -11.98 -0.59
N LEU A 366 22.52 -10.69 -0.84
CA LEU A 366 21.88 -9.77 0.12
C LEU A 366 20.38 -10.08 0.27
N SER A 367 20.04 -11.35 0.60
CA SER A 367 18.67 -11.77 0.89
C SER A 367 18.46 -11.89 2.39
N MET A 368 17.30 -11.46 2.86
CA MET A 368 16.90 -11.66 4.25
C MET A 368 16.68 -13.15 4.52
N PRO A 369 16.95 -13.63 5.76
CA PRO A 369 16.56 -14.97 6.18
C PRO A 369 15.03 -15.07 6.19
N ASP A 370 14.50 -16.18 5.71
CA ASP A 370 13.07 -16.50 5.72
C ASP A 370 12.87 -17.81 6.49
N ILE A 371 12.38 -17.69 7.74
CA ILE A 371 12.08 -18.82 8.61
C ILE A 371 10.57 -18.97 8.71
N ASP A 372 10.04 -19.85 7.90
CA ASP A 372 8.64 -20.24 7.92
C ASP A 372 8.35 -21.18 9.09
N ILE A 373 7.41 -20.80 9.96
CA ILE A 373 6.99 -21.65 11.09
C ILE A 373 5.53 -22.05 10.91
N ASP A 374 5.30 -23.37 10.96
CA ASP A 374 3.96 -23.95 10.91
C ASP A 374 3.38 -24.11 12.32
N PHE A 375 2.18 -23.56 12.52
CA PHE A 375 1.37 -23.70 13.74
C PHE A 375 0.01 -24.35 13.43
N PRO A 376 -0.69 -24.95 14.41
CA PRO A 376 -2.09 -25.31 14.26
C PRO A 376 -2.94 -24.07 13.95
N ASP A 377 -3.83 -24.16 12.96
CA ASP A 377 -4.61 -23.04 12.48
C ASP A 377 -5.49 -22.41 13.60
N ASP A 378 -5.99 -23.24 14.51
CA ASP A 378 -6.82 -22.85 15.65
C ASP A 378 -6.04 -22.13 16.78
N ARG A 379 -4.71 -22.29 16.84
CA ARG A 379 -3.88 -21.75 17.92
C ARG A 379 -2.79 -20.77 17.46
N ARG A 380 -2.63 -20.60 16.16
CA ARG A 380 -1.65 -19.66 15.57
C ARG A 380 -1.80 -18.24 16.12
N ASP A 381 -3.04 -17.75 16.19
CA ASP A 381 -3.33 -16.38 16.62
C ASP A 381 -2.98 -16.13 18.10
N GLU A 382 -2.87 -17.18 18.94
CA GLU A 382 -2.33 -17.04 20.31
C GLU A 382 -0.86 -16.64 20.29
N VAL A 383 -0.07 -17.22 19.37
CA VAL A 383 1.36 -16.90 19.23
C VAL A 383 1.52 -15.48 18.68
N ILE A 384 0.71 -15.07 17.71
CA ILE A 384 0.72 -13.71 17.15
C ILE A 384 0.38 -12.69 18.25
N ARG A 385 -0.65 -12.94 19.06
CA ARG A 385 -1.00 -12.08 20.22
C ARG A 385 0.11 -12.01 21.27
N TYR A 386 0.81 -13.10 21.51
CA TYR A 386 1.99 -13.10 22.39
C TYR A 386 3.07 -12.15 21.85
N VAL A 387 3.39 -12.25 20.55
CA VAL A 387 4.36 -11.37 19.89
C VAL A 387 3.94 -9.90 20.00
N GLY A 388 2.68 -9.59 19.70
CA GLY A 388 2.14 -8.23 19.83
C GLY A 388 2.24 -7.67 21.25
N LYS A 389 1.98 -8.50 22.28
CA LYS A 389 2.11 -8.10 23.69
C LYS A 389 3.57 -7.92 24.12
N LYS A 390 4.46 -8.82 23.69
CA LYS A 390 5.86 -8.80 24.09
C LYS A 390 6.66 -7.68 23.44
N TYR A 391 6.53 -7.52 22.13
CA TYR A 391 7.31 -6.54 21.38
C TYR A 391 6.64 -5.16 21.29
N GLY A 392 5.38 -5.08 21.69
CA GLY A 392 4.61 -3.84 21.77
C GLY A 392 3.68 -3.62 20.56
N LYS A 393 2.45 -3.20 20.84
CA LYS A 393 1.40 -2.96 19.82
C LYS A 393 1.83 -2.01 18.70
N ASN A 394 2.65 -1.00 19.02
CA ASN A 394 3.10 -0.02 18.04
C ASN A 394 4.25 -0.52 17.14
N ARG A 395 4.82 -1.69 17.45
CA ARG A 395 6.00 -2.25 16.75
C ARG A 395 5.67 -3.52 15.97
N VAL A 396 4.46 -4.05 16.10
CA VAL A 396 4.01 -5.28 15.44
C VAL A 396 2.75 -5.00 14.62
N ALA A 397 2.73 -5.44 13.36
CA ALA A 397 1.54 -5.33 12.53
C ALA A 397 1.39 -6.53 11.59
N HIS A 398 0.15 -6.86 11.27
CA HIS A 398 -0.18 -7.70 10.13
C HIS A 398 0.17 -7.00 8.82
N ILE A 399 0.51 -7.76 7.80
CA ILE A 399 0.78 -7.23 6.47
C ILE A 399 -0.53 -7.15 5.68
N LEU A 400 -0.72 -6.04 4.97
CA LEU A 400 -1.85 -5.86 4.06
C LEU A 400 -1.65 -6.65 2.77
N THR A 401 -2.74 -7.12 2.20
CA THR A 401 -2.80 -7.63 0.83
C THR A 401 -3.99 -7.03 0.08
N PHE A 402 -3.86 -6.86 -1.24
CA PHE A 402 -4.98 -6.45 -2.09
C PHE A 402 -5.64 -7.64 -2.77
N GLY A 403 -6.95 -7.75 -2.58
CA GLY A 403 -7.78 -8.51 -3.48
C GLY A 403 -8.00 -7.69 -4.76
N THR A 404 -7.50 -8.16 -5.90
CA THR A 404 -7.65 -7.45 -7.19
C THR A 404 -8.74 -8.08 -8.06
N PHE A 405 -9.29 -7.30 -9.00
CA PHE A 405 -10.22 -7.83 -9.99
C PHE A 405 -9.51 -8.85 -10.89
N LYS A 406 -9.63 -10.13 -10.57
CA LYS A 406 -9.24 -11.21 -11.49
C LYS A 406 -10.27 -11.34 -12.61
N ILE A 407 -9.92 -11.96 -13.73
CA ILE A 407 -10.75 -12.02 -14.94
C ILE A 407 -12.21 -12.37 -14.64
N ARG A 408 -12.46 -13.46 -13.90
CA ARG A 408 -13.83 -13.88 -13.55
C ARG A 408 -14.55 -12.84 -12.68
N GLN A 409 -13.84 -12.27 -11.72
CA GLN A 409 -14.42 -11.27 -10.81
C GLN A 409 -14.77 -9.98 -11.57
N ALA A 410 -13.89 -9.52 -12.46
CA ALA A 410 -14.13 -8.35 -13.29
C ALA A 410 -15.37 -8.54 -14.18
N ILE A 411 -15.49 -9.68 -14.86
CA ILE A 411 -16.65 -9.98 -15.71
C ILE A 411 -17.93 -10.06 -14.87
N ASN A 412 -17.93 -10.78 -13.73
CA ASN A 412 -19.11 -10.93 -12.88
C ASN A 412 -19.60 -9.59 -12.32
N ASP A 413 -18.68 -8.76 -11.83
CA ASP A 413 -19.05 -7.48 -11.25
C ASP A 413 -19.56 -6.51 -12.35
N CYS A 414 -18.94 -6.49 -13.54
CA CYS A 414 -19.47 -5.74 -14.69
C CYS A 414 -20.83 -6.27 -15.14
N ALA A 415 -20.99 -7.59 -15.29
CA ALA A 415 -22.26 -8.21 -15.67
C ALA A 415 -23.39 -7.83 -14.70
N ARG A 416 -23.10 -7.79 -13.40
CA ARG A 416 -24.07 -7.36 -12.37
C ARG A 416 -24.45 -5.88 -12.52
N VAL A 417 -23.48 -4.98 -12.73
CA VAL A 417 -23.73 -3.54 -12.89
C VAL A 417 -24.57 -3.26 -14.15
N PHE A 418 -24.26 -3.93 -15.26
CA PHE A 418 -24.97 -3.75 -16.54
C PHE A 418 -26.15 -4.71 -16.72
N LYS A 419 -26.48 -5.51 -15.68
CA LYS A 419 -27.61 -6.46 -15.71
C LYS A 419 -27.55 -7.42 -16.88
N LEU A 420 -26.34 -7.89 -17.25
CA LEU A 420 -26.16 -8.88 -18.31
C LEU A 420 -26.81 -10.19 -17.91
N ASN A 421 -27.52 -10.82 -18.83
CA ASN A 421 -28.21 -12.09 -18.63
C ASN A 421 -27.20 -13.23 -18.31
N ASP A 422 -27.56 -14.11 -17.36
CA ASP A 422 -26.75 -15.26 -16.93
C ASP A 422 -26.40 -16.21 -18.10
N VAL A 423 -27.28 -16.35 -19.11
CA VAL A 423 -27.02 -17.17 -20.29
C VAL A 423 -25.83 -16.60 -21.08
N LYS A 424 -25.83 -15.30 -21.33
CA LYS A 424 -24.72 -14.60 -22.01
C LYS A 424 -23.43 -14.66 -21.19
N THR A 425 -23.52 -14.53 -19.88
CA THR A 425 -22.36 -14.64 -18.99
C THR A 425 -21.74 -16.04 -19.05
N LYS A 426 -22.56 -17.10 -19.05
CA LYS A 426 -22.09 -18.49 -19.23
C LYS A 426 -21.45 -18.71 -20.60
N GLU A 427 -21.98 -18.12 -21.65
CA GLU A 427 -21.43 -18.19 -23.01
C GLU A 427 -20.03 -17.54 -23.07
N ILE A 428 -19.83 -16.38 -22.47
CA ILE A 428 -18.51 -15.75 -22.31
C ILE A 428 -17.54 -16.74 -21.66
N TYR A 429 -17.92 -17.37 -20.54
CA TYR A 429 -17.03 -18.30 -19.83
C TYR A 429 -16.72 -19.56 -20.63
N LYS A 430 -17.68 -20.09 -21.42
CA LYS A 430 -17.45 -21.23 -22.31
C LYS A 430 -16.30 -20.95 -23.29
N HIS A 431 -16.32 -19.78 -23.93
CA HIS A 431 -15.27 -19.38 -24.87
C HIS A 431 -13.95 -19.02 -24.20
N LEU A 432 -13.96 -18.41 -23.02
CA LEU A 432 -12.76 -18.14 -22.23
C LEU A 432 -12.07 -19.46 -21.80
N GLN A 433 -12.81 -20.47 -21.39
CA GLN A 433 -12.27 -21.78 -21.05
C GLN A 433 -11.61 -22.48 -22.24
N ALA A 434 -12.21 -22.39 -23.41
CA ALA A 434 -11.67 -22.97 -24.64
C ALA A 434 -10.28 -22.39 -24.97
N VAL A 435 -10.09 -21.07 -24.84
CA VAL A 435 -8.78 -20.41 -25.07
C VAL A 435 -7.72 -20.81 -24.03
N ASN A 436 -8.11 -20.91 -22.76
CA ASN A 436 -7.17 -21.19 -21.67
C ASN A 436 -6.68 -22.65 -21.67
N THR A 437 -7.38 -23.55 -22.37
CA THR A 437 -7.00 -24.97 -22.49
C THR A 437 -5.71 -25.17 -23.30
N TYR A 438 -5.31 -24.22 -24.12
CA TYR A 438 -4.12 -24.32 -24.97
C TYR A 438 -2.81 -23.93 -24.29
N LYS A 439 -2.78 -23.65 -22.97
CA LYS A 439 -1.56 -23.41 -22.13
C LYS A 439 -0.47 -22.50 -22.74
N VAL A 440 -0.86 -21.56 -23.60
CA VAL A 440 0.12 -20.71 -24.32
C VAL A 440 0.57 -19.52 -23.50
N TYR A 441 -0.14 -19.17 -22.44
CA TYR A 441 0.12 -17.94 -21.68
C TYR A 441 0.21 -18.21 -20.18
N ASP A 442 1.31 -17.80 -19.58
CA ASP A 442 1.42 -17.74 -18.12
C ASP A 442 0.71 -16.46 -17.63
N ASN A 443 -0.41 -16.62 -16.89
CA ASN A 443 -1.26 -15.54 -16.39
C ASN A 443 -1.69 -14.47 -17.44
N PRO A 444 -2.46 -14.86 -18.50
CA PRO A 444 -2.85 -13.92 -19.55
C PRO A 444 -3.82 -12.85 -19.05
N SER A 445 -3.75 -11.65 -19.63
CA SER A 445 -4.78 -10.63 -19.43
C SER A 445 -6.09 -11.02 -20.16
N LEU A 446 -7.22 -10.48 -19.70
CA LEU A 446 -8.50 -10.68 -20.40
C LEU A 446 -8.43 -10.16 -21.83
N LYS A 447 -7.76 -9.04 -22.06
CA LYS A 447 -7.51 -8.48 -23.38
C LYS A 447 -6.80 -9.48 -24.29
N THR A 448 -5.71 -10.09 -23.80
CA THR A 448 -4.96 -11.11 -24.54
C THR A 448 -5.81 -12.33 -24.88
N LEU A 449 -6.68 -12.76 -23.96
CA LEU A 449 -7.61 -13.88 -24.22
C LEU A 449 -8.66 -13.53 -25.28
N ILE A 450 -9.19 -12.31 -25.25
CA ILE A 450 -10.14 -11.83 -26.28
C ILE A 450 -9.46 -11.76 -27.66
N GLU A 451 -8.26 -11.20 -27.72
CA GLU A 451 -7.48 -11.11 -28.96
C GLU A 451 -7.14 -12.49 -29.56
N ALA A 452 -6.95 -13.48 -28.72
CA ALA A 452 -6.68 -14.87 -29.12
C ALA A 452 -7.93 -15.70 -29.49
N SER A 453 -9.15 -15.16 -29.29
CA SER A 453 -10.40 -15.90 -29.50
C SER A 453 -11.29 -15.23 -30.54
N SER A 454 -11.37 -15.82 -31.73
CA SER A 454 -12.34 -15.40 -32.76
C SER A 454 -13.80 -15.44 -32.28
N ASP A 455 -14.13 -16.43 -31.46
CA ASP A 455 -15.49 -16.61 -30.94
C ASP A 455 -15.87 -15.51 -29.95
N LEU A 456 -14.95 -15.09 -29.05
CA LEU A 456 -15.19 -13.95 -28.16
C LEU A 456 -15.32 -12.65 -28.95
N GLN A 457 -14.50 -12.44 -29.98
CA GLN A 457 -14.60 -11.27 -30.86
C GLN A 457 -15.93 -11.26 -31.60
N LEU A 458 -16.40 -12.40 -32.12
CA LEU A 458 -17.72 -12.53 -32.72
C LEU A 458 -18.85 -12.22 -31.75
N LEU A 459 -18.78 -12.72 -30.51
CA LEU A 459 -19.76 -12.38 -29.47
C LEU A 459 -19.79 -10.87 -29.19
N MET A 460 -18.64 -10.24 -29.06
CA MET A 460 -18.56 -8.78 -28.86
C MET A 460 -19.13 -7.99 -30.03
N ASN A 461 -18.92 -8.46 -31.27
CA ASN A 461 -19.45 -7.80 -32.46
C ASN A 461 -20.97 -7.98 -32.60
N ASN A 462 -21.51 -9.10 -32.18
CA ASN A 462 -22.93 -9.42 -32.32
C ASN A 462 -23.80 -8.88 -31.18
N TYR A 463 -23.20 -8.65 -29.99
CA TYR A 463 -23.92 -8.25 -28.79
C TYR A 463 -23.27 -7.06 -28.11
N GLU A 464 -23.88 -5.89 -28.20
CA GLU A 464 -23.38 -4.63 -27.64
C GLU A 464 -23.20 -4.69 -26.11
N ASP A 465 -24.12 -5.34 -25.41
CA ASP A 465 -24.06 -5.53 -23.96
C ASP A 465 -22.87 -6.41 -23.54
N ILE A 466 -22.55 -7.47 -24.28
CA ILE A 466 -21.34 -8.30 -24.06
C ILE A 466 -20.08 -7.46 -24.36
N ASN A 467 -20.06 -6.72 -25.45
CA ASN A 467 -18.94 -5.86 -25.81
C ASN A 467 -18.66 -4.85 -24.68
N LYS A 468 -19.69 -4.17 -24.19
CA LYS A 468 -19.57 -3.22 -23.08
C LYS A 468 -19.00 -3.87 -21.84
N VAL A 469 -19.54 -5.01 -21.40
CA VAL A 469 -19.09 -5.74 -20.21
C VAL A 469 -17.63 -6.17 -20.35
N LEU A 470 -17.22 -6.78 -21.46
CA LEU A 470 -15.86 -7.26 -21.67
C LEU A 470 -14.84 -6.12 -21.79
N THR A 471 -15.19 -5.04 -22.50
CA THR A 471 -14.35 -3.85 -22.64
C THR A 471 -14.06 -3.21 -21.28
N ILE A 472 -15.09 -3.04 -20.45
CA ILE A 472 -14.92 -2.46 -19.12
C ILE A 472 -14.19 -3.44 -18.20
N ALA A 473 -14.48 -4.74 -18.26
CA ALA A 473 -13.78 -5.77 -17.49
C ALA A 473 -12.26 -5.77 -17.77
N CYS A 474 -11.84 -5.60 -19.05
CA CYS A 474 -10.42 -5.43 -19.40
C CYS A 474 -9.79 -4.20 -18.71
N LYS A 475 -10.52 -3.09 -18.64
CA LYS A 475 -10.02 -1.85 -18.03
C LYS A 475 -9.87 -1.94 -16.52
N ILE A 476 -10.82 -2.61 -15.83
CA ILE A 476 -10.79 -2.75 -14.37
C ILE A 476 -9.97 -3.95 -13.89
N GLN A 477 -9.58 -4.87 -14.77
CA GLN A 477 -8.74 -6.02 -14.40
C GLN A 477 -7.48 -5.54 -13.67
N ASP A 478 -7.11 -6.27 -12.60
CA ASP A 478 -5.96 -6.04 -11.71
C ASP A 478 -6.03 -4.76 -10.84
N ILE A 479 -7.08 -3.93 -10.96
CA ILE A 479 -7.34 -2.85 -9.99
C ILE A 479 -7.66 -3.47 -8.62
N PRO A 480 -7.16 -2.90 -7.50
CA PRO A 480 -7.55 -3.29 -6.16
C PRO A 480 -9.08 -3.15 -5.95
N ARG A 481 -9.69 -4.24 -5.48
CA ARG A 481 -11.12 -4.32 -5.21
C ARG A 481 -11.45 -4.19 -3.73
N ASN A 482 -10.64 -4.80 -2.92
CA ASN A 482 -10.72 -4.77 -1.45
C ASN A 482 -9.35 -4.97 -0.84
N ILE A 483 -9.23 -4.59 0.41
CA ILE A 483 -8.09 -4.92 1.25
C ILE A 483 -8.40 -6.17 2.06
N SER A 484 -7.36 -6.91 2.39
CA SER A 484 -7.41 -8.05 3.32
C SER A 484 -6.09 -8.15 4.08
N THR A 485 -6.08 -8.96 5.12
CA THR A 485 -4.88 -9.24 5.90
C THR A 485 -4.13 -10.42 5.29
N HIS A 486 -2.81 -10.32 5.19
CA HIS A 486 -1.96 -11.44 4.78
C HIS A 486 -2.16 -12.65 5.70
N ALA A 487 -2.32 -13.83 5.12
CA ALA A 487 -2.72 -15.02 5.89
C ALA A 487 -1.70 -15.42 6.98
N ALA A 488 -0.42 -15.09 6.80
CA ALA A 488 0.66 -15.56 7.67
C ALA A 488 1.65 -14.48 8.10
N GLY A 489 1.83 -13.43 7.31
CA GLY A 489 2.92 -12.46 7.49
C GLY A 489 2.61 -11.39 8.52
N ILE A 490 3.55 -11.19 9.43
CA ILE A 490 3.63 -10.01 10.30
C ILE A 490 4.98 -9.32 10.14
N VAL A 491 5.03 -8.04 10.50
CA VAL A 491 6.28 -7.29 10.62
C VAL A 491 6.51 -6.89 12.08
N ILE A 492 7.79 -6.91 12.49
CA ILE A 492 8.24 -6.45 13.80
C ILE A 492 9.35 -5.43 13.57
N THR A 493 9.29 -4.29 14.24
CA THR A 493 10.25 -3.20 14.07
C THR A 493 10.91 -2.80 15.39
N LYS A 494 12.08 -2.16 15.27
CA LYS A 494 12.81 -1.61 16.42
C LYS A 494 12.10 -0.41 17.04
N PHE A 495 11.56 0.47 16.20
CA PHE A 495 10.84 1.68 16.60
C PHE A 495 9.37 1.56 16.16
N ASP A 496 8.55 2.53 16.54
CA ASP A 496 7.14 2.55 16.14
C ASP A 496 6.97 2.41 14.62
N LEU A 497 6.11 1.50 14.22
CA LEU A 497 5.82 1.17 12.82
C LEU A 497 5.42 2.37 11.97
N VAL A 498 4.73 3.35 12.57
CA VAL A 498 4.29 4.57 11.88
C VAL A 498 5.45 5.42 11.34
N ASN A 499 6.68 5.14 11.76
CA ASN A 499 7.89 5.78 11.20
C ASN A 499 8.33 5.13 9.87
N TYR A 500 7.82 3.95 9.54
CA TYR A 500 8.20 3.18 8.37
C TYR A 500 7.06 2.96 7.38
N THR A 501 5.86 2.78 7.90
CA THR A 501 4.65 2.50 7.12
C THR A 501 3.43 3.12 7.80
N PRO A 502 2.48 3.70 7.05
CA PRO A 502 1.19 4.05 7.62
C PRO A 502 0.43 2.79 8.03
N LEU A 503 -0.49 2.93 8.97
CA LEU A 503 -1.18 1.83 9.65
C LEU A 503 -2.70 1.91 9.42
N ASP A 504 -3.30 0.73 9.32
CA ASP A 504 -4.75 0.50 9.35
C ASP A 504 -5.16 -0.23 10.64
N GLU A 505 -6.46 -0.26 10.91
CA GLU A 505 -7.03 -1.15 11.89
C GLU A 505 -6.81 -2.60 11.45
N GLY A 506 -6.28 -3.43 12.33
CA GLY A 506 -5.97 -4.81 12.05
C GLY A 506 -6.81 -5.78 12.87
N LEU A 507 -6.40 -7.04 12.91
CA LEU A 507 -7.05 -8.11 13.66
C LEU A 507 -6.41 -8.28 15.05
N ASP A 508 -7.16 -8.84 16.01
CA ASP A 508 -6.66 -9.25 17.33
C ASP A 508 -5.90 -8.15 18.10
N GLU A 509 -6.36 -6.90 18.02
CA GLU A 509 -5.75 -5.73 18.64
C GLU A 509 -4.36 -5.36 18.09
N ILE A 510 -3.92 -5.97 17.00
CA ILE A 510 -2.68 -5.69 16.29
C ILE A 510 -3.01 -4.86 15.05
N TYR A 511 -2.20 -3.85 14.75
CA TYR A 511 -2.37 -3.01 13.57
C TYR A 511 -2.14 -3.80 12.28
N GLN A 512 -2.54 -3.22 11.16
CA GLN A 512 -2.22 -3.68 9.82
C GLN A 512 -1.41 -2.59 9.11
N THR A 513 -0.41 -2.97 8.32
CA THR A 513 0.34 -2.02 7.49
C THR A 513 -0.49 -1.57 6.31
N GLN A 514 -0.24 -0.35 5.78
CA GLN A 514 -0.83 0.09 4.51
C GLN A 514 0.00 -0.35 3.30
N TYR A 515 1.20 -0.84 3.48
CA TYR A 515 2.06 -1.34 2.41
C TYR A 515 2.02 -2.87 2.34
N GLU A 516 2.09 -3.42 1.12
CA GLU A 516 2.18 -4.86 0.89
C GLU A 516 3.58 -5.41 1.24
N ALA A 517 3.68 -6.74 1.36
CA ALA A 517 4.92 -7.41 1.71
C ALA A 517 6.13 -6.97 0.87
N LYS A 518 5.98 -6.89 -0.46
CA LYS A 518 7.06 -6.47 -1.36
C LYS A 518 7.55 -5.05 -1.10
N ASP A 519 6.64 -4.14 -0.77
CA ASP A 519 6.98 -2.75 -0.48
C ASP A 519 7.69 -2.63 0.87
N LEU A 520 7.23 -3.39 1.88
CA LEU A 520 7.86 -3.46 3.20
C LEU A 520 9.26 -4.07 3.12
N GLU A 521 9.44 -5.15 2.36
CA GLU A 521 10.75 -5.75 2.09
C GLU A 521 11.69 -4.76 1.37
N ALA A 522 11.18 -4.02 0.39
CA ALA A 522 11.96 -2.98 -0.30
C ALA A 522 12.40 -1.86 0.66
N LEU A 523 11.57 -1.50 1.64
CA LEU A 523 11.89 -0.56 2.72
C LEU A 523 12.84 -1.17 3.77
N GLY A 524 13.21 -2.45 3.65
CA GLY A 524 14.10 -3.15 4.56
C GLY A 524 13.43 -3.72 5.81
N LEU A 525 12.12 -3.75 5.88
CA LEU A 525 11.37 -4.37 6.97
C LEU A 525 11.35 -5.89 6.80
N LEU A 526 11.55 -6.60 7.90
CA LEU A 526 11.59 -8.05 7.91
C LEU A 526 10.20 -8.63 8.14
N LYS A 527 9.75 -9.46 7.19
CA LYS A 527 8.54 -10.27 7.33
C LYS A 527 8.82 -11.52 8.16
N MET A 528 7.92 -11.87 9.04
CA MET A 528 7.91 -13.13 9.78
C MET A 528 6.64 -13.91 9.47
N ASP A 529 6.79 -15.17 9.06
CA ASP A 529 5.67 -16.00 8.61
C ASP A 529 5.19 -16.98 9.68
N PHE A 530 3.96 -16.79 10.12
CA PHE A 530 3.21 -17.66 11.02
C PHE A 530 2.17 -18.44 10.20
N LEU A 531 2.54 -19.61 9.73
CA LEU A 531 1.69 -20.37 8.84
C LEU A 531 0.70 -21.24 9.62
N GLY A 532 -0.55 -21.24 9.20
CA GLY A 532 -1.60 -22.11 9.77
C GLY A 532 -1.72 -23.40 8.98
N LEU A 533 -1.55 -24.53 9.64
CA LEU A 533 -1.84 -25.85 9.07
C LEU A 533 -3.18 -26.36 9.59
N LYS A 534 -4.02 -26.82 8.66
CA LYS A 534 -5.34 -27.39 8.98
C LYS A 534 -5.30 -28.89 9.29
N ASN A 535 -4.17 -29.57 8.99
CA ASN A 535 -3.98 -31.02 9.22
C ASN A 535 -2.67 -31.26 9.94
#